data_bbfd781e494d9203c6627bd1ad622ba0
#
_entry.id   bbfd781e494d9203c6627bd1ad622ba0
#
_cell.length_a   1.000
_cell.length_b   1.000
_cell.length_c   1.000
_cell.angle_alpha   90.00
_cell.angle_beta   90.00
_cell.angle_gamma   90.00
#
_symmetry.space_group_name_H-M   'P 1'
#
loop_
_entity.id
_entity.type
_entity.pdbx_description
1 polymer ?
#
loop_
_entity_poly.entity_id
_entity_poly.type
_entity_poly.pdbx_seq_one_letter_code
_entity_poly.pdbx_strand_id
1 'polypeptide(L)'
;MALKLTGCCVVPGRAEGEALVTSQSISFFGGVDPRTGTITDRRHELFGRSIAGKVAVFPFGKGSCAGSLIMLELVRVGKAPAAIVNINTEPILATGPIISKHFYGKNIPILALDKGSFKKIKTGQHLTVDAVKGYICIRS
;
A
#
# COMPACT_ATOMS: atom_id res chain seq x y z
N MET A 1 18.26 14.16 4.99
CA MET A 1 17.60 15.13 4.09
C MET A 1 16.27 14.58 3.64
N ALA A 2 15.19 15.36 3.70
CA ALA A 2 13.88 14.91 3.30
C ALA A 2 13.60 15.26 1.85
N LEU A 3 13.06 14.32 1.10
CA LEU A 3 12.59 14.51 -0.28
C LEU A 3 11.07 14.43 -0.29
N LYS A 4 10.43 15.38 -0.95
CA LYS A 4 8.97 15.43 -1.06
C LYS A 4 8.53 15.10 -2.47
N LEU A 5 7.62 14.14 -2.60
CA LEU A 5 7.00 13.75 -3.87
C LEU A 5 5.53 14.10 -3.83
N THR A 6 5.01 14.62 -4.95
CA THR A 6 3.60 15.01 -5.06
C THR A 6 2.85 13.97 -5.87
N GLY A 7 1.63 13.65 -5.45
CA GLY A 7 0.78 12.68 -6.13
C GLY A 7 -0.69 13.01 -6.00
N CYS A 8 -1.55 12.06 -6.42
CA CYS A 8 -3.00 12.20 -6.37
C CYS A 8 -3.58 11.36 -5.25
N CYS A 9 -4.49 11.95 -4.48
CA CYS A 9 -5.21 11.24 -3.43
C CYS A 9 -6.21 10.26 -4.04
N VAL A 10 -6.10 8.99 -3.66
CA VAL A 10 -7.10 7.97 -4.02
C VAL A 10 -7.97 7.66 -2.80
N VAL A 11 -7.34 7.42 -1.66
CA VAL A 11 -8.04 7.27 -0.38
C VAL A 11 -7.39 8.23 0.60
N PRO A 12 -8.14 9.17 1.20
CA PRO A 12 -7.57 10.18 2.08
C PRO A 12 -7.07 9.59 3.39
N GLY A 13 -6.11 10.26 3.99
CA GLY A 13 -5.54 9.87 5.27
C GLY A 13 -4.07 10.18 5.34
N ARG A 14 -3.50 9.94 6.52
CA ARG A 14 -2.08 10.12 6.78
C ARG A 14 -1.55 8.93 7.54
N ALA A 15 -0.40 8.43 7.11
CA ALA A 15 0.28 7.33 7.78
C ALA A 15 1.77 7.41 7.50
N GLU A 16 2.56 6.71 8.30
CA GLU A 16 4.00 6.62 8.09
C GLU A 16 4.48 5.21 8.36
N GLY A 17 5.60 4.85 7.77
CA GLY A 17 6.20 3.54 7.95
C GLY A 17 7.38 3.35 7.01
N GLU A 18 8.02 2.21 7.16
CA GLU A 18 9.12 1.81 6.29
C GLU A 18 8.58 1.38 4.94
N ALA A 19 9.21 1.84 3.87
CA ALA A 19 8.81 1.47 2.51
C ALA A 19 9.19 0.02 2.19
N LEU A 20 8.25 -0.68 1.58
CA LEU A 20 8.50 -1.99 0.97
C LEU A 20 8.15 -1.84 -0.51
N VAL A 21 9.16 -1.77 -1.36
CA VAL A 21 9.04 -1.36 -2.76
C VAL A 21 9.22 -2.56 -3.68
N THR A 22 8.36 -2.66 -4.69
CA THR A 22 8.52 -3.63 -5.78
C THR A 22 8.14 -2.99 -7.11
N SER A 23 8.79 -3.43 -8.18
CA SER A 23 8.41 -3.07 -9.55
C SER A 23 7.34 -4.00 -10.13
N GLN A 24 6.97 -5.03 -9.38
CA GLN A 24 5.95 -6.01 -9.78
C GLN A 24 4.61 -5.68 -9.16
N SER A 25 3.53 -6.01 -9.86
CA SER A 25 2.19 -5.87 -9.30
C SER A 25 1.98 -6.88 -8.17
N ILE A 26 1.07 -6.53 -7.24
CA ILE A 26 0.69 -7.43 -6.14
C ILE A 26 -0.75 -7.86 -6.34
N SER A 27 -0.99 -9.17 -6.25
CA SER A 27 -2.33 -9.74 -6.19
C SER A 27 -2.63 -10.10 -4.75
N PHE A 28 -3.60 -9.45 -4.14
CA PHE A 28 -3.93 -9.72 -2.73
C PHE A 28 -4.58 -11.08 -2.56
N PHE A 29 -5.46 -11.48 -3.51
CA PHE A 29 -6.05 -12.81 -3.47
C PHE A 29 -5.03 -13.84 -3.99
N GLY A 30 -4.63 -14.77 -3.12
CA GLY A 30 -3.66 -15.79 -3.47
C GLY A 30 -2.21 -15.36 -3.39
N GLY A 31 -1.94 -14.06 -3.36
CA GLY A 31 -0.57 -13.53 -3.29
C GLY A 31 -0.15 -12.98 -1.94
N VAL A 32 -1.12 -12.82 -1.01
CA VAL A 32 -0.87 -12.31 0.33
C VAL A 32 -1.61 -13.19 1.35
N ASP A 33 -0.91 -13.63 2.39
CA ASP A 33 -1.53 -14.40 3.47
C ASP A 33 -2.41 -13.44 4.30
N PRO A 34 -3.72 -13.67 4.36
CA PRO A 34 -4.61 -12.77 5.10
C PRO A 34 -4.43 -12.80 6.61
N ARG A 35 -3.68 -13.76 7.14
CA ARG A 35 -3.43 -13.87 8.58
C ARG A 35 -2.19 -13.13 9.02
N THR A 36 -1.20 -12.96 8.14
CA THR A 36 0.11 -12.41 8.49
C THR A 36 0.54 -11.22 7.64
N GLY A 37 -0.11 -10.99 6.48
CA GLY A 37 0.32 -9.98 5.53
C GLY A 37 1.55 -10.37 4.74
N THR A 38 1.97 -11.63 4.80
CA THR A 38 3.17 -12.11 4.10
C THR A 38 2.87 -12.36 2.63
N ILE A 39 3.79 -11.97 1.75
CA ILE A 39 3.69 -12.27 0.32
C ILE A 39 3.95 -13.77 0.13
N THR A 40 2.96 -14.48 -0.39
CA THR A 40 2.98 -15.92 -0.57
C THR A 40 3.19 -16.38 -2.01
N ASP A 41 3.18 -15.45 -2.95
CA ASP A 41 3.45 -15.75 -4.36
C ASP A 41 4.95 -16.02 -4.53
N ARG A 42 5.32 -17.28 -4.77
CA ARG A 42 6.72 -17.71 -4.89
C ARG A 42 7.45 -17.06 -6.07
N ARG A 43 6.71 -16.55 -7.04
CA ARG A 43 7.29 -15.88 -8.22
C ARG A 43 7.54 -14.40 -7.98
N HIS A 44 7.02 -13.87 -6.87
CA HIS A 44 7.15 -12.45 -6.55
C HIS A 44 8.49 -12.18 -5.87
N GLU A 45 9.13 -11.06 -6.23
CA GLU A 45 10.43 -10.68 -5.64
C GLU A 45 10.34 -10.41 -4.14
N LEU A 46 9.14 -10.10 -3.63
CA LEU A 46 8.90 -9.88 -2.19
C LEU A 46 8.46 -11.15 -1.46
N PHE A 47 8.53 -12.32 -2.10
CA PHE A 47 8.14 -13.57 -1.46
C PHE A 47 8.73 -13.71 -0.06
N GLY A 48 7.89 -14.02 0.91
CA GLY A 48 8.32 -14.17 2.31
C GLY A 48 8.39 -12.87 3.10
N ARG A 49 8.23 -11.71 2.45
CA ARG A 49 8.21 -10.42 3.13
C ARG A 49 6.79 -10.06 3.54
N SER A 50 6.65 -9.44 4.70
CA SER A 50 5.33 -8.99 5.20
C SER A 50 5.09 -7.51 4.88
N ILE A 51 3.87 -7.19 4.43
CA ILE A 51 3.46 -5.80 4.21
C ILE A 51 2.86 -5.18 5.48
N ALA A 52 2.71 -5.95 6.56
CA ALA A 52 2.08 -5.47 7.79
C ALA A 52 2.84 -4.27 8.36
N GLY A 53 2.13 -3.15 8.56
CA GLY A 53 2.71 -1.93 9.11
C GLY A 53 3.69 -1.20 8.19
N LYS A 54 3.90 -1.70 6.99
CA LYS A 54 4.78 -1.08 5.99
C LYS A 54 4.00 -0.16 5.08
N VAL A 55 4.70 0.76 4.41
CA VAL A 55 4.13 1.48 3.27
C VAL A 55 4.39 0.61 2.05
N ALA A 56 3.35 -0.01 1.52
CA ALA A 56 3.46 -0.89 0.36
C ALA A 56 3.51 -0.04 -0.91
N VAL A 57 4.63 -0.14 -1.65
CA VAL A 57 4.89 0.66 -2.85
C VAL A 57 5.00 -0.29 -4.04
N PHE A 58 3.98 -0.32 -4.87
CA PHE A 58 3.92 -1.22 -6.04
C PHE A 58 3.15 -0.51 -7.16
N PRO A 59 3.45 -0.84 -8.44
CA PRO A 59 2.91 -0.05 -9.56
C PRO A 59 1.39 -0.12 -9.67
N PHE A 60 0.80 -1.30 -9.53
CA PHE A 60 -0.65 -1.48 -9.50
C PHE A 60 -1.00 -2.83 -8.89
N GLY A 61 -2.19 -2.92 -8.32
CA GLY A 61 -2.71 -4.18 -7.81
C GLY A 61 -3.42 -4.94 -8.92
N LYS A 62 -3.32 -6.26 -8.92
CA LYS A 62 -4.19 -7.11 -9.73
C LYS A 62 -5.49 -7.24 -8.96
N GLY A 63 -6.49 -6.48 -9.39
CA GLY A 63 -7.70 -6.31 -8.61
C GLY A 63 -8.79 -7.31 -8.94
N SER A 64 -9.44 -7.80 -7.90
CA SER A 64 -10.72 -8.49 -7.95
C SER A 64 -11.44 -8.17 -6.65
N CYS A 65 -12.77 -8.47 -6.60
CA CYS A 65 -13.52 -8.31 -5.35
C CYS A 65 -12.88 -9.15 -4.23
N ALA A 66 -12.33 -10.32 -4.56
CA ALA A 66 -11.64 -11.15 -3.59
C ALA A 66 -10.39 -10.47 -3.00
N GLY A 67 -9.69 -9.67 -3.80
CA GLY A 67 -8.55 -8.88 -3.31
C GLY A 67 -8.95 -7.86 -2.25
N SER A 68 -10.09 -7.20 -2.45
CA SER A 68 -10.63 -6.27 -1.45
C SER A 68 -11.00 -6.98 -0.15
N LEU A 69 -11.56 -8.21 -0.24
CA LEU A 69 -11.88 -9.01 0.94
C LEU A 69 -10.62 -9.40 1.71
N ILE A 70 -9.54 -9.73 1.03
CA ILE A 70 -8.25 -10.01 1.69
C ILE A 70 -7.74 -8.77 2.42
N MET A 71 -7.85 -7.60 1.80
CA MET A 71 -7.45 -6.34 2.44
C MET A 71 -8.26 -6.09 3.72
N LEU A 72 -9.57 -6.32 3.68
CA LEU A 72 -10.42 -6.18 4.86
C LEU A 72 -10.01 -7.14 5.97
N GLU A 73 -9.70 -8.40 5.62
CA GLU A 73 -9.25 -9.39 6.60
C GLU A 73 -7.92 -8.99 7.22
N LEU A 74 -6.99 -8.44 6.43
CA LEU A 74 -5.72 -7.93 6.95
C LEU A 74 -5.95 -6.82 7.97
N VAL A 75 -6.90 -5.92 7.71
CA VAL A 75 -7.26 -4.86 8.65
C VAL A 75 -7.83 -5.48 9.93
N ARG A 76 -8.72 -6.45 9.80
CA ARG A 76 -9.36 -7.10 10.95
C ARG A 76 -8.34 -7.73 11.89
N VAL A 77 -7.32 -8.38 11.36
CA VAL A 77 -6.28 -9.05 12.17
C VAL A 77 -5.09 -8.15 12.51
N GLY A 78 -5.10 -6.89 12.09
CA GLY A 78 -4.04 -5.93 12.39
C GLY A 78 -2.76 -6.12 11.59
N LYS A 79 -2.84 -6.74 10.42
CA LYS A 79 -1.69 -7.02 9.53
C LYS A 79 -1.74 -6.27 8.20
N ALA A 80 -2.57 -5.24 8.12
CA ALA A 80 -2.66 -4.42 6.92
C ALA A 80 -1.45 -3.49 6.79
N PRO A 81 -1.13 -3.04 5.57
CA PRO A 81 -0.09 -2.01 5.39
C PRO A 81 -0.54 -0.70 6.04
N ALA A 82 0.43 0.14 6.40
CA ALA A 82 0.14 1.47 6.94
C ALA A 82 -0.43 2.40 5.87
N ALA A 83 0.08 2.28 4.64
CA ALA A 83 -0.37 3.05 3.48
C ALA A 83 -0.01 2.28 2.21
N ILE A 84 -0.63 2.69 1.11
CA ILE A 84 -0.36 2.12 -0.22
C ILE A 84 0.04 3.25 -1.16
N VAL A 85 1.10 3.04 -1.93
CA VAL A 85 1.55 3.96 -2.97
C VAL A 85 1.59 3.21 -4.29
N ASN A 86 0.84 3.70 -5.26
CA ASN A 86 0.72 3.10 -6.60
C ASN A 86 1.06 4.11 -7.69
N ILE A 87 1.32 3.62 -8.91
CA ILE A 87 1.29 4.44 -10.11
C ILE A 87 -0.17 4.59 -10.57
N ASN A 88 -0.91 3.49 -10.53
CA ASN A 88 -2.32 3.46 -10.91
C ASN A 88 -3.06 2.54 -9.93
N THR A 89 -4.05 3.09 -9.24
CA THR A 89 -4.83 2.31 -8.26
C THR A 89 -6.08 1.76 -8.93
N GLU A 90 -6.25 0.45 -8.85
CA GLU A 90 -7.49 -0.19 -9.27
C GLU A 90 -8.63 0.25 -8.35
N PRO A 91 -9.79 0.66 -8.90
CA PRO A 91 -10.93 1.06 -8.06
C PRO A 91 -11.37 -0.02 -7.07
N ILE A 92 -11.29 -1.27 -7.47
CA ILE A 92 -11.67 -2.40 -6.61
C ILE A 92 -10.73 -2.52 -5.41
N LEU A 93 -9.43 -2.28 -5.60
CA LEU A 93 -8.47 -2.29 -4.50
C LEU A 93 -8.78 -1.19 -3.48
N ALA A 94 -9.18 -0.01 -3.95
CA ALA A 94 -9.50 1.11 -3.08
C ALA A 94 -10.77 0.86 -2.22
N THR A 95 -11.66 -0.02 -2.68
CA THR A 95 -12.88 -0.36 -1.95
C THR A 95 -12.59 -0.94 -0.57
N GLY A 96 -11.59 -1.80 -0.46
CA GLY A 96 -11.20 -2.40 0.83
C GLY A 96 -10.87 -1.35 1.89
N PRO A 97 -9.91 -0.45 1.66
CA PRO A 97 -9.60 0.63 2.60
C PRO A 97 -10.76 1.55 2.92
N ILE A 98 -11.62 1.89 1.95
CA ILE A 98 -12.79 2.74 2.18
C ILE A 98 -13.77 2.06 3.14
N ILE A 99 -14.09 0.79 2.90
CA ILE A 99 -15.00 0.03 3.75
C ILE A 99 -14.38 -0.19 5.13
N SER A 100 -13.08 -0.45 5.19
CA SER A 100 -12.33 -0.64 6.43
C SER A 100 -12.47 0.57 7.36
N LYS A 101 -12.36 1.78 6.82
CA LYS A 101 -12.54 3.00 7.59
C LYS A 101 -13.94 3.07 8.20
N HIS A 102 -14.94 2.67 7.44
CA HIS A 102 -16.34 2.73 7.87
C HIS A 102 -16.64 1.70 8.98
N PHE A 103 -16.19 0.45 8.83
CA PHE A 103 -16.54 -0.63 9.74
C PHE A 103 -15.55 -0.85 10.89
N TYR A 104 -14.26 -0.59 10.67
CA TYR A 104 -13.23 -0.88 11.65
C TYR A 104 -12.55 0.36 12.21
N GLY A 105 -12.88 1.54 11.70
CA GLY A 105 -12.22 2.78 12.09
C GLY A 105 -10.74 2.84 11.69
N LYS A 106 -10.28 1.92 10.85
CA LYS A 106 -8.91 1.88 10.36
C LYS A 106 -8.80 2.57 9.03
N ASN A 107 -7.81 3.43 8.88
CA ASN A 107 -7.60 4.19 7.67
C ASN A 107 -6.29 3.78 7.00
N ILE A 108 -6.38 3.35 5.73
CA ILE A 108 -5.22 3.02 4.91
C ILE A 108 -5.21 4.03 3.76
N PRO A 109 -4.39 5.11 3.85
CA PRO A 109 -4.32 6.07 2.76
C PRO A 109 -3.70 5.44 1.52
N ILE A 110 -4.19 5.84 0.36
CA ILE A 110 -3.65 5.43 -0.94
C ILE A 110 -3.33 6.68 -1.74
N LEU A 111 -2.09 6.80 -2.17
CA LEU A 111 -1.62 7.89 -3.00
C LEU A 111 -1.07 7.34 -4.31
N ALA A 112 -1.49 7.93 -5.42
CA ALA A 112 -0.98 7.57 -6.74
C ALA A 112 0.11 8.55 -7.16
N LEU A 113 1.25 8.03 -7.62
CA LEU A 113 2.37 8.80 -8.13
C LEU A 113 2.54 8.58 -9.62
N ASP A 114 3.21 9.51 -10.31
CA ASP A 114 3.69 9.25 -11.66
C ASP A 114 4.89 8.28 -11.62
N LYS A 115 5.27 7.74 -12.78
CA LYS A 115 6.37 6.77 -12.88
C LYS A 115 7.69 7.33 -12.40
N GLY A 116 7.95 8.59 -12.69
CA GLY A 116 9.21 9.24 -12.31
C GLY A 116 9.34 9.39 -10.81
N SER A 117 8.28 9.82 -10.13
CA SER A 117 8.25 9.94 -8.68
C SER A 117 8.31 8.57 -8.00
N PHE A 118 7.56 7.60 -8.54
CA PHE A 118 7.54 6.23 -8.02
C PHE A 118 8.96 5.63 -7.95
N LYS A 119 9.76 5.84 -8.97
CA LYS A 119 11.12 5.27 -9.05
C LYS A 119 12.08 5.86 -8.02
N LYS A 120 11.75 6.97 -7.41
CA LYS A 120 12.60 7.62 -6.39
C LYS A 120 12.47 6.98 -5.02
N ILE A 121 11.47 6.13 -4.80
CA ILE A 121 11.25 5.46 -3.52
C ILE A 121 12.00 4.13 -3.50
N LYS A 122 12.69 3.86 -2.40
CA LYS A 122 13.46 2.61 -2.22
C LYS A 122 13.07 1.93 -0.92
N THR A 123 13.12 0.60 -0.94
CA THR A 123 12.85 -0.21 0.25
C THR A 123 13.78 0.19 1.40
N GLY A 124 13.22 0.28 2.59
CA GLY A 124 13.96 0.63 3.79
C GLY A 124 13.90 2.11 4.14
N GLN A 125 13.46 2.98 3.21
CA GLN A 125 13.28 4.39 3.51
C GLN A 125 12.05 4.59 4.39
N HIS A 126 12.11 5.54 5.31
CA HIS A 126 10.93 5.92 6.10
C HIS A 126 10.10 6.92 5.30
N LEU A 127 8.83 6.58 5.10
CA LEU A 127 7.91 7.41 4.34
C LEU A 127 6.81 7.96 5.26
N THR A 128 6.49 9.24 5.08
CA THR A 128 5.26 9.82 5.60
C THR A 128 4.35 10.08 4.41
N VAL A 129 3.19 9.42 4.38
CA VAL A 129 2.21 9.56 3.31
C VAL A 129 1.07 10.41 3.80
N ASP A 130 0.87 11.57 3.17
CA ASP A 130 -0.27 12.45 3.44
C ASP A 130 -1.12 12.52 2.17
N ALA A 131 -2.08 11.61 2.06
CA ALA A 131 -2.94 11.55 0.89
C ALA A 131 -3.92 12.71 0.84
N VAL A 132 -4.30 13.28 1.98
CA VAL A 132 -5.18 14.45 2.02
C VAL A 132 -4.53 15.64 1.32
N LYS A 133 -3.26 15.89 1.61
CA LYS A 133 -2.50 16.97 0.99
C LYS A 133 -1.83 16.56 -0.31
N GLY A 134 -1.80 15.26 -0.61
CA GLY A 134 -1.28 14.72 -1.86
C GLY A 134 0.24 14.67 -1.95
N TYR A 135 0.93 14.35 -0.87
CA TYR A 135 2.39 14.24 -0.92
C TYR A 135 2.94 13.09 -0.08
N ILE A 136 4.18 12.74 -0.38
CA ILE A 136 4.98 11.78 0.41
C ILE A 136 6.29 12.46 0.79
N CYS A 137 6.65 12.38 2.07
CA CYS A 137 7.98 12.78 2.55
C CYS A 137 8.84 11.53 2.72
N ILE A 138 10.03 11.53 2.12
CA ILE A 138 10.99 10.44 2.23
C ILE A 138 12.11 10.87 3.16
N ARG A 139 12.35 10.08 4.19
CA ARG A 139 13.50 10.26 5.07
C ARG A 139 14.50 9.13 4.79
N SER A 140 15.69 9.51 4.51
CA SER A 140 16.78 8.55 4.32
C SER A 140 17.44 8.16 5.63
#